data_c85433a66dfddfa9dbb7fefcab3878c5
#
_entry.id   c85433a66dfddfa9dbb7fefcab3878c5
#
_cell.length_a   1.000
_cell.length_b   1.000
_cell.length_c   1.000
_cell.angle_alpha   90.00
_cell.angle_beta   90.00
_cell.angle_gamma   90.00
#
_symmetry.space_group_name_H-M   'P 1'
#
loop_
_entity.id
_entity.type
_entity.pdbx_description
1 polymer ?
#
loop_
_entity_poly.entity_id
_entity_poly.type
_entity_poly.pdbx_seq_one_letter_code
_entity_poly.pdbx_strand_id
1 'polypeptide(L)'
;MAGLHPTRDEVAAATASAEATMRPQSVPVNAYETPAALVVLAPVPAVTAKDVTVEVRPGTLRFWARLRSAGPREYLLHEWEYGCYEREIALPEGFGSSVEATVANGQLAIRVLRGDCADALTIQPISI
;
A
#
# COMPACT_ATOMS: atom_id res chain seq x y z
N MET A 1 -15.74 22.37 -26.59
CA MET A 1 -16.75 23.05 -25.82
C MET A 1 -16.24 23.41 -24.45
N ALA A 2 -16.27 24.66 -24.23
CA ALA A 2 -15.73 25.11 -22.97
C ALA A 2 -16.57 24.64 -21.83
N GLY A 3 -15.98 23.84 -21.11
CA GLY A 3 -15.96 23.78 -19.75
C GLY A 3 -17.24 23.87 -18.97
N LEU A 4 -18.10 22.95 -19.19
CA LEU A 4 -19.06 22.67 -18.16
C LEU A 4 -18.25 22.04 -17.00
N HIS A 5 -18.19 22.77 -15.90
CA HIS A 5 -17.61 22.21 -14.68
C HIS A 5 -18.57 21.15 -14.13
N PRO A 6 -18.10 19.95 -13.81
CA PRO A 6 -18.95 18.95 -13.17
C PRO A 6 -19.42 19.45 -11.81
N THR A 7 -20.61 19.05 -11.43
CA THR A 7 -21.13 19.33 -10.10
C THR A 7 -20.34 18.54 -9.05
N ARG A 8 -20.48 18.94 -7.78
CA ARG A 8 -19.86 18.20 -6.67
C ARG A 8 -20.30 16.74 -6.66
N ASP A 9 -21.59 16.46 -6.88
CA ASP A 9 -22.12 15.11 -6.89
C ASP A 9 -21.60 14.29 -8.07
N GLU A 10 -21.46 14.92 -9.23
CA GLU A 10 -20.88 14.27 -10.41
C GLU A 10 -19.41 13.90 -10.18
N VAL A 11 -18.63 14.79 -9.58
CA VAL A 11 -17.24 14.51 -9.24
C VAL A 11 -17.14 13.39 -8.21
N ALA A 12 -17.96 13.42 -7.17
CA ALA A 12 -17.98 12.40 -6.15
C ALA A 12 -18.35 11.02 -6.74
N ALA A 13 -19.35 10.97 -7.61
CA ALA A 13 -19.76 9.73 -8.28
C ALA A 13 -18.66 9.21 -9.21
N ALA A 14 -18.02 10.08 -9.98
CA ALA A 14 -16.93 9.71 -10.87
C ALA A 14 -15.70 9.20 -10.07
N THR A 15 -15.40 9.85 -8.95
CA THR A 15 -14.31 9.44 -8.07
C THR A 15 -14.58 8.06 -7.47
N ALA A 16 -15.76 7.84 -6.94
CA ALA A 16 -16.16 6.57 -6.38
C ALA A 16 -16.11 5.45 -7.43
N SER A 17 -16.57 5.74 -8.64
CA SER A 17 -16.52 4.78 -9.75
C SER A 17 -15.08 4.47 -10.16
N ALA A 18 -14.21 5.46 -10.22
CA ALA A 18 -12.80 5.28 -10.54
C ALA A 18 -12.10 4.43 -9.47
N GLU A 19 -12.35 4.72 -8.20
CA GLU A 19 -11.79 3.94 -7.09
C GLU A 19 -12.25 2.48 -7.14
N ALA A 20 -13.52 2.24 -7.44
CA ALA A 20 -14.09 0.89 -7.51
C ALA A 20 -13.50 0.06 -8.65
N THR A 21 -13.09 0.71 -9.74
CA THR A 21 -12.53 0.02 -10.92
C THR A 21 -11.01 0.02 -10.96
N MET A 22 -10.37 0.78 -10.08
CA MET A 22 -8.91 0.89 -10.04
C MET A 22 -8.28 -0.43 -9.61
N ARG A 23 -7.37 -0.92 -10.43
CA ARG A 23 -6.63 -2.16 -10.12
C ARG A 23 -5.41 -1.84 -9.27
N PRO A 24 -5.12 -2.64 -8.25
CA PRO A 24 -3.88 -2.49 -7.50
C PRO A 24 -2.66 -2.61 -8.40
N GLN A 25 -1.71 -1.72 -8.20
CA GLN A 25 -0.44 -1.76 -8.89
C GLN A 25 0.56 -2.57 -8.08
N SER A 26 1.27 -3.47 -8.75
CA SER A 26 2.39 -4.14 -8.13
C SER A 26 3.52 -3.15 -7.93
N VAL A 27 4.05 -3.06 -6.73
CA VAL A 27 5.16 -2.16 -6.42
C VAL A 27 6.44 -2.95 -6.21
N PRO A 28 7.60 -2.36 -6.56
CA PRO A 28 8.88 -3.00 -6.27
C PRO A 28 9.12 -3.03 -4.78
N VAL A 29 9.84 -4.04 -4.32
CA VAL A 29 10.24 -4.16 -2.93
C VAL A 29 11.72 -4.48 -2.83
N ASN A 30 12.35 -3.99 -1.76
CA ASN A 30 13.66 -4.44 -1.33
C ASN A 30 13.47 -5.19 -0.01
N ALA A 31 14.05 -6.36 0.10
CA ALA A 31 13.95 -7.17 1.31
C ALA A 31 15.32 -7.65 1.74
N TYR A 32 15.59 -7.58 3.03
CA TYR A 32 16.83 -8.09 3.60
C TYR A 32 16.60 -8.60 5.02
N GLU A 33 17.47 -9.47 5.46
CA GLU A 33 17.40 -10.04 6.80
C GLU A 33 18.36 -9.35 7.76
N THR A 34 17.91 -9.19 8.99
CA THR A 34 18.75 -8.84 10.12
C THR A 34 18.65 -9.97 11.16
N PRO A 35 19.50 -10.00 12.20
CA PRO A 35 19.33 -11.00 13.26
C PRO A 35 17.94 -11.01 13.90
N ALA A 36 17.27 -9.86 13.93
CA ALA A 36 15.98 -9.71 14.61
C ALA A 36 14.77 -9.81 13.68
N ALA A 37 14.93 -9.50 12.40
CA ALA A 37 13.77 -9.31 11.52
C ALA A 37 14.10 -9.48 10.04
N LEU A 38 13.06 -9.75 9.27
CA LEU A 38 13.04 -9.50 7.84
C LEU A 38 12.55 -8.07 7.63
N VAL A 39 13.31 -7.28 6.89
CA VAL A 39 12.95 -5.89 6.59
C VAL A 39 12.54 -5.79 5.14
N VAL A 40 11.38 -5.17 4.89
CA VAL A 40 10.85 -4.96 3.55
C VAL A 40 10.58 -3.48 3.36
N LEU A 41 11.10 -2.92 2.28
CA LEU A 41 10.94 -1.52 1.93
C LEU A 41 10.21 -1.42 0.59
N ALA A 42 9.24 -0.52 0.50
CA ALA A 42 8.48 -0.31 -0.71
C ALA A 42 8.11 1.16 -0.90
N PRO A 43 8.18 1.68 -2.13
CA PRO A 43 7.69 3.03 -2.41
C PRO A 43 6.16 3.01 -2.46
N VAL A 44 5.54 3.91 -1.71
CA VAL A 44 4.09 4.10 -1.70
C VAL A 44 3.76 5.59 -1.80
N PRO A 45 4.16 6.23 -2.91
CA PRO A 45 3.95 7.67 -3.02
C PRO A 45 2.46 8.03 -3.00
N ALA A 46 2.17 9.19 -2.45
CA ALA A 46 0.82 9.76 -2.37
C ALA A 46 -0.16 9.01 -1.46
N VAL A 47 0.31 8.12 -0.61
CA VAL A 47 -0.54 7.51 0.41
C VAL A 47 0.03 7.78 1.81
N THR A 48 -0.85 7.75 2.79
CA THR A 48 -0.47 7.92 4.19
C THR A 48 -0.50 6.57 4.91
N ALA A 49 0.01 6.54 6.13
CA ALA A 49 -0.02 5.33 6.96
C ALA A 49 -1.45 4.78 7.13
N LYS A 50 -2.44 5.64 7.19
CA LYS A 50 -3.85 5.24 7.35
C LYS A 50 -4.39 4.47 6.14
N ASP A 51 -3.79 4.64 4.99
CA ASP A 51 -4.24 4.02 3.75
C ASP A 51 -3.64 2.64 3.54
N VAL A 52 -2.66 2.25 4.33
CA VAL A 52 -1.90 1.02 4.16
C VAL A 52 -2.34 -0.03 5.18
N THR A 53 -2.45 -1.27 4.70
CA THR A 53 -2.66 -2.44 5.54
C THR A 53 -1.56 -3.45 5.27
N VAL A 54 -1.01 -4.02 6.31
CA VAL A 54 0.03 -5.05 6.24
C VAL A 54 -0.49 -6.33 6.88
N GLU A 55 -0.39 -7.43 6.17
CA GLU A 55 -0.85 -8.74 6.63
C GLU A 55 0.28 -9.76 6.55
N VAL A 56 0.48 -10.47 7.65
CA VAL A 56 1.42 -11.58 7.73
C VAL A 56 0.64 -12.86 8.01
N ARG A 57 0.87 -13.87 7.19
CA ARG A 57 0.33 -15.22 7.36
C ARG A 57 1.49 -16.20 7.31
N PRO A 58 1.33 -17.44 7.78
CA PRO A 58 2.38 -18.43 7.59
C PRO A 58 2.79 -18.52 6.11
N GLY A 59 4.05 -18.20 5.84
CA GLY A 59 4.62 -18.24 4.49
C GLY A 59 4.34 -17.07 3.58
N THR A 60 3.61 -16.04 4.02
CA THR A 60 3.23 -14.92 3.15
C THR A 60 3.23 -13.59 3.88
N LEU A 61 3.79 -12.59 3.22
CA LEU A 61 3.67 -11.18 3.61
C LEU A 61 2.94 -10.46 2.48
N ARG A 62 1.88 -9.76 2.82
CA ARG A 62 1.11 -8.97 1.87
C ARG A 62 0.87 -7.59 2.42
N PHE A 63 0.97 -6.57 1.57
CA PHE A 63 0.51 -5.24 1.91
C PHE A 63 -0.26 -4.63 0.76
N TRP A 64 -1.16 -3.72 1.09
CA TRP A 64 -1.90 -2.97 0.08
C TRP A 64 -2.21 -1.57 0.61
N ALA A 65 -2.36 -0.65 -0.31
CA ALA A 65 -2.70 0.73 -0.02
C ALA A 65 -3.81 1.20 -0.93
N ARG A 66 -4.79 1.90 -0.38
CA ARG A 66 -5.89 2.48 -1.14
C ARG A 66 -5.62 3.94 -1.42
N LEU A 67 -5.96 4.36 -2.63
CA LEU A 67 -5.97 5.78 -2.94
C LEU A 67 -7.22 6.41 -2.32
N ARG A 68 -7.02 7.46 -1.53
CA ARG A 68 -8.14 8.14 -0.86
C ARG A 68 -8.94 9.02 -1.77
N SER A 69 -8.32 9.58 -2.77
CA SER A 69 -8.94 10.56 -3.63
C SER A 69 -8.39 10.42 -5.04
N ALA A 70 -9.26 10.05 -5.96
CA ALA A 70 -8.95 9.94 -7.36
C ALA A 70 -10.00 10.74 -8.12
N GLY A 71 -9.86 12.06 -8.17
CA GLY A 71 -10.71 12.89 -8.99
C GLY A 71 -10.45 12.62 -10.46
N PRO A 72 -11.49 12.68 -11.32
CA PRO A 72 -11.27 12.57 -12.75
C PRO A 72 -10.41 13.73 -13.24
N ARG A 73 -9.42 13.42 -14.07
CA ARG A 73 -8.52 14.43 -14.64
C ARG A 73 -8.26 14.15 -16.09
N GLU A 74 -8.15 15.22 -16.84
CA GLU A 74 -7.68 15.18 -18.20
C GLU A 74 -6.22 15.60 -18.20
N TYR A 75 -5.32 14.64 -18.43
CA TYR A 75 -3.88 14.91 -18.37
C TYR A 75 -3.37 15.38 -19.73
N LEU A 76 -2.48 16.36 -19.71
CA LEU A 76 -1.66 16.68 -20.87
C LEU A 76 -0.53 15.67 -21.05
N LEU A 77 -0.05 15.14 -19.95
CA LEU A 77 0.97 14.12 -19.94
C LEU A 77 0.67 13.21 -18.75
N HIS A 78 0.56 11.91 -18.99
CA HIS A 78 0.25 10.94 -17.95
C HIS A 78 1.19 9.75 -18.08
N GLU A 79 2.22 9.73 -17.25
CA GLU A 79 3.27 8.72 -17.32
C GLU A 79 3.27 7.75 -16.14
N TRP A 80 2.58 8.09 -15.05
CA TRP A 80 2.50 7.17 -13.91
C TRP A 80 1.16 7.32 -13.19
N GLU A 81 0.80 6.24 -12.51
CA GLU A 81 -0.39 6.22 -11.66
C GLU A 81 0.03 6.04 -10.21
N TYR A 82 -0.70 6.69 -9.31
CA TYR A 82 -0.40 6.64 -7.89
C TYR A 82 -1.59 6.12 -7.10
N GLY A 83 -1.28 5.47 -5.96
CA GLY A 83 -2.31 4.87 -5.12
C GLY A 83 -2.66 3.45 -5.55
N CYS A 84 -3.50 2.77 -4.78
CA CYS A 84 -3.92 1.38 -5.01
C CYS A 84 -2.73 0.43 -5.21
N TYR A 85 -1.74 0.54 -4.33
CA TYR A 85 -0.57 -0.34 -4.39
C TYR A 85 -0.86 -1.67 -3.74
N GLU A 86 -0.26 -2.73 -4.27
CA GLU A 86 -0.35 -4.05 -3.68
C GLU A 86 0.92 -4.84 -3.95
N ARG A 87 1.34 -5.62 -2.98
CA ARG A 87 2.42 -6.59 -3.17
C ARG A 87 2.24 -7.75 -2.21
N GLU A 88 2.48 -8.94 -2.72
CA GLU A 88 2.56 -10.17 -1.93
C GLU A 88 3.90 -10.81 -2.20
N ILE A 89 4.60 -11.21 -1.14
CA ILE A 89 5.88 -11.90 -1.25
C ILE A 89 5.88 -13.14 -0.36
N ALA A 90 6.70 -14.11 -0.73
CA ALA A 90 6.92 -15.28 0.09
C ALA A 90 7.69 -14.86 1.36
N LEU A 91 7.20 -15.31 2.51
CA LEU A 91 7.84 -15.06 3.80
C LEU A 91 8.74 -16.25 4.10
N PRO A 92 10.06 -16.04 4.28
CA PRO A 92 10.95 -17.12 4.66
C PRO A 92 10.56 -17.76 5.98
N GLU A 93 10.89 -19.02 6.16
CA GLU A 93 10.68 -19.71 7.44
C GLU A 93 11.41 -19.00 8.57
N GLY A 94 10.83 -19.04 9.75
CA GLY A 94 11.42 -18.43 10.93
C GLY A 94 11.12 -16.96 11.12
N PHE A 95 10.20 -16.41 10.34
CA PHE A 95 9.71 -15.04 10.49
C PHE A 95 8.20 -15.01 10.62
N GLY A 96 7.68 -14.06 11.36
CA GLY A 96 6.24 -13.87 11.51
C GLY A 96 5.73 -13.89 12.94
N SER A 97 6.60 -13.85 13.93
CA SER A 97 6.17 -13.81 15.34
C SER A 97 5.47 -12.49 15.68
N SER A 98 5.82 -11.42 14.99
CA SER A 98 5.22 -10.11 15.13
C SER A 98 5.53 -9.30 13.87
N VAL A 99 4.86 -8.17 13.69
CA VAL A 99 5.09 -7.29 12.55
C VAL A 99 4.97 -5.84 13.00
N GLU A 100 5.86 -5.01 12.47
CA GLU A 100 5.85 -3.57 12.68
C GLU A 100 5.94 -2.90 11.30
N ALA A 101 5.32 -1.75 11.16
CA ALA A 101 5.41 -1.01 9.91
C ALA A 101 5.31 0.49 10.13
N THR A 102 6.03 1.24 9.28
CA THR A 102 6.01 2.69 9.28
C THR A 102 5.87 3.20 7.86
N VAL A 103 5.26 4.37 7.72
CA VAL A 103 5.26 5.12 6.46
C VAL A 103 5.86 6.49 6.72
N ALA A 104 6.90 6.81 5.98
CA ALA A 104 7.57 8.09 6.06
C ALA A 104 8.12 8.47 4.69
N ASN A 105 7.92 9.72 4.29
CA ASN A 105 8.45 10.24 3.03
C ASN A 105 8.09 9.39 1.80
N GLY A 106 6.88 8.84 1.77
CA GLY A 106 6.43 8.01 0.66
C GLY A 106 7.03 6.59 0.65
N GLN A 107 7.66 6.16 1.73
CA GLN A 107 8.21 4.82 1.84
C GLN A 107 7.53 4.04 2.96
N LEU A 108 7.13 2.83 2.62
CA LEU A 108 6.66 1.83 3.59
C LEU A 108 7.84 0.99 4.03
N ALA A 109 8.05 0.90 5.33
CA ALA A 109 9.05 0.01 5.93
C ALA A 109 8.33 -1.00 6.82
N ILE A 110 8.54 -2.27 6.56
CA ILE A 110 7.93 -3.36 7.31
C ILE A 110 9.04 -4.17 7.97
N ARG A 111 8.88 -4.48 9.25
CA ARG A 111 9.75 -5.42 9.96
C ARG A 111 8.92 -6.60 10.41
N VAL A 112 9.22 -7.76 9.87
CA VAL A 112 8.60 -9.02 10.28
C VAL A 112 9.57 -9.70 11.24
N LEU A 113 9.19 -9.79 12.49
CA LEU A 113 10.12 -10.26 13.53
C LEU A 113 10.37 -11.75 13.42
N ARG A 114 11.58 -12.14 13.80
CA ARG A 114 12.00 -13.52 13.81
C ARG A 114 11.17 -14.33 14.80
N GLY A 115 10.89 -15.56 14.44
CA GLY A 115 10.02 -16.47 15.18
C GLY A 115 8.86 -16.93 14.29
N ASP A 116 8.28 -18.08 14.64
CA ASP A 116 7.22 -18.66 13.82
C ASP A 116 5.94 -17.83 13.85
N CYS A 117 5.26 -17.80 12.72
CA CYS A 117 3.95 -17.18 12.59
C CYS A 117 2.89 -18.21 13.02
N ALA A 118 2.35 -18.04 14.22
CA ALA A 118 1.30 -18.93 14.73
C ALA A 118 -0.07 -18.59 14.16
N ASP A 119 -0.38 -17.30 14.06
CA ASP A 119 -1.66 -16.79 13.58
C ASP A 119 -1.44 -15.67 12.57
N ALA A 120 -2.43 -15.41 11.74
CA ALA A 120 -2.41 -14.26 10.85
C ALA A 120 -2.37 -12.96 11.66
N LEU A 121 -1.52 -12.04 11.23
CA LEU A 121 -1.36 -10.73 11.84
C LEU A 121 -1.73 -9.66 10.81
N THR A 122 -2.55 -8.70 11.21
CA THR A 122 -2.92 -7.58 10.35
C THR A 122 -2.71 -6.30 11.12
N ILE A 123 -1.96 -5.37 10.55
CA ILE A 123 -1.67 -4.09 11.18
C ILE A 123 -1.82 -2.94 10.19
N GLN A 124 -1.98 -1.74 10.74
CA GLN A 124 -1.76 -0.50 10.01
C GLN A 124 -0.40 0.06 10.39
N PRO A 125 0.37 0.58 9.43
CA PRO A 125 1.61 1.29 9.75
C PRO A 125 1.35 2.53 10.61
N ILE A 126 2.39 2.94 11.31
CA ILE A 126 2.39 4.24 11.96
C ILE A 126 3.11 5.25 11.08
N SER A 127 2.73 6.51 11.23
CA SER A 127 3.39 7.62 10.56
C SER A 127 4.54 8.13 11.42
N ILE A 128 5.65 8.39 10.79
CA ILE A 128 6.80 9.02 11.45
C ILE A 128 6.91 10.47 11.03
#